data_f6e75ccebc7eee793c24b607479263b8
#
_entry.id   f6e75ccebc7eee793c24b607479263b8
#
_cell.length_a   1.000
_cell.length_b   1.000
_cell.length_c   1.000
_cell.angle_alpha   90.00
_cell.angle_beta   90.00
_cell.angle_gamma   90.00
#
_symmetry.space_group_name_H-M   'P 1'
#
loop_
_entity.id
_entity.type
_entity.pdbx_description
1 polymer ?
#
loop_
_entity_poly.entity_id
_entity_poly.type
_entity_poly.pdbx_seq_one_letter_code
_entity_poly.pdbx_strand_id
1 'polypeptide(L)'
;MEGRVLNNNQDNQDQKDQNDSQDLGVNEPNRSEQKQRKSFSKHVIGGVVGILVVLLIIVGVLGYRYFDNATQPYDSSDNRVVQVDIPYGANGKKIADILQREKVIKSGFVFEYWTKAHNLSNFHAGYYQLKPSMSLAQIAKALNKGGSSEPVQSSSGKVLIVEGSQIKTIAKTVQKQTDFTSAEFLALMKDQTFIKSLAKKYPQLLNSAMSAKQVRYRLEGYLFPATYVVGKKTTLKQLVTQMVSKTNDELEPYYAQIKKSKMSVQEVMTLASLVEREGSTTKDRRLIAGVFLNRLDAKWRLDSDISVFYAINSNKSTLTNKDLQTDSPYNLRLNLGYGPGPFNSPSLTSIKAVLDPAQRSKGYMYFVADLKTGDVYYAKDAAGHAANIKKVSKHNEAAEK
;
A
#
# COMPACT_ATOMS: atom_id res chain seq x y z
N MET A 1 -8.79 23.99 52.81
CA MET A 1 -7.75 24.31 53.79
C MET A 1 -6.58 24.81 53.00
N GLU A 2 -6.52 26.08 52.73
CA GLU A 2 -5.86 27.12 53.56
C GLU A 2 -4.35 26.84 53.65
N GLY A 3 -3.45 27.69 53.31
CA GLY A 3 -3.45 29.13 53.16
C GLY A 3 -2.03 29.55 52.81
N ARG A 4 -1.94 30.57 52.02
CA ARG A 4 -1.55 31.95 52.48
C ARG A 4 -0.07 32.04 52.91
N VAL A 5 0.72 32.87 52.45
CA VAL A 5 0.68 34.30 52.05
C VAL A 5 1.94 35.01 52.59
N LEU A 6 2.43 36.00 51.86
CA LEU A 6 3.11 37.25 52.23
C LEU A 6 4.64 37.21 52.41
N ASN A 7 5.37 38.03 51.87
CA ASN A 7 5.40 39.48 51.55
C ASN A 7 6.50 40.19 52.32
N ASN A 8 7.01 41.18 51.71
CA ASN A 8 7.67 42.40 52.19
C ASN A 8 9.20 42.41 52.30
N ASN A 9 9.77 43.25 51.56
CA ASN A 9 9.89 44.73 51.55
C ASN A 9 11.10 45.24 52.30
N GLN A 10 11.76 46.17 51.59
CA GLN A 10 12.39 47.44 52.11
C GLN A 10 13.63 47.31 52.98
N ASP A 11 14.60 48.06 52.96
CA ASP A 11 14.85 49.43 52.51
C ASP A 11 16.34 49.74 52.73
N ASN A 12 16.82 50.70 51.97
CA ASN A 12 17.61 51.88 52.37
C ASN A 12 19.10 51.84 52.73
N GLN A 13 19.70 52.70 51.98
CA GLN A 13 20.49 53.86 52.39
C GLN A 13 22.01 53.77 52.44
N ASP A 14 22.55 54.59 51.52
CA ASP A 14 23.59 55.58 51.70
C ASP A 14 24.86 55.27 52.52
N GLN A 15 25.99 55.39 51.83
CA GLN A 15 26.96 56.46 52.24
C GLN A 15 28.09 56.62 51.22
N LYS A 16 28.28 57.87 50.86
CA LYS A 16 29.45 58.55 50.30
C LYS A 16 30.76 58.04 50.89
N ASP A 17 31.81 58.01 50.06
CA ASP A 17 32.92 58.99 50.09
C ASP A 17 33.97 58.66 49.01
N GLN A 18 34.22 59.67 48.24
CA GLN A 18 35.48 60.39 47.85
C GLN A 18 36.74 59.61 47.42
N ASN A 19 37.10 59.99 46.22
CA ASN A 19 38.49 60.31 45.75
C ASN A 19 39.43 59.12 45.48
N ASP A 20 39.79 58.90 44.23
CA ASP A 20 41.07 59.45 43.77
C ASP A 20 41.15 59.35 42.21
N SER A 21 41.73 60.42 41.65
CA SER A 21 41.91 60.67 40.24
C SER A 21 43.09 59.81 39.72
N GLN A 22 42.85 58.99 38.69
CA GLN A 22 43.91 58.69 37.74
C GLN A 22 43.35 58.75 36.31
N ASP A 23 43.77 59.75 35.63
CA ASP A 23 43.64 60.05 34.22
C ASP A 23 44.29 58.92 33.37
N LEU A 24 43.44 58.12 32.70
CA LEU A 24 43.86 57.29 31.60
C LEU A 24 43.05 57.68 30.36
N GLY A 25 43.74 58.44 29.52
CA GLY A 25 43.22 58.95 28.24
C GLY A 25 42.50 57.90 27.43
N VAL A 26 41.22 58.01 27.39
CA VAL A 26 40.38 57.30 26.39
C VAL A 26 40.42 58.12 25.12
N ASN A 27 41.22 57.64 24.14
CA ASN A 27 41.14 58.12 22.78
C ASN A 27 39.77 57.96 22.24
N GLU A 28 38.97 58.98 22.12
CA GLU A 28 37.72 58.97 21.36
C GLU A 28 38.03 58.64 19.91
N PRO A 29 37.41 57.61 19.32
CA PRO A 29 37.61 57.28 17.91
C PRO A 29 37.15 58.45 17.04
N ASN A 30 38.06 58.88 16.18
CA ASN A 30 37.95 59.98 15.24
C ASN A 30 36.61 59.92 14.48
N ARG A 31 35.84 61.00 14.46
CA ARG A 31 34.50 61.13 13.82
C ARG A 31 34.51 60.73 12.34
N SER A 32 35.66 60.69 11.70
CA SER A 32 35.86 60.19 10.31
C SER A 32 35.82 58.66 10.20
N GLU A 33 36.35 57.91 11.19
CA GLU A 33 36.32 56.45 11.16
C GLU A 33 34.92 55.87 11.46
N GLN A 34 34.13 56.51 12.32
CA GLN A 34 32.75 56.13 12.54
C GLN A 34 31.84 56.35 11.31
N LYS A 35 32.08 57.38 10.51
CA LYS A 35 31.38 57.63 9.25
C LYS A 35 31.74 56.58 8.18
N GLN A 36 33.01 56.18 8.08
CA GLN A 36 33.43 55.16 7.12
C GLN A 36 32.92 53.78 7.50
N ARG A 37 32.97 53.39 8.78
CA ARG A 37 32.38 52.08 9.21
C ARG A 37 30.88 52.01 9.00
N LYS A 38 30.12 53.08 9.27
CA LYS A 38 28.67 53.13 9.03
C LYS A 38 28.31 53.15 7.52
N SER A 39 29.20 53.72 6.68
CA SER A 39 29.01 53.72 5.23
C SER A 39 29.32 52.33 4.65
N PHE A 40 30.42 51.67 5.08
CA PHE A 40 30.79 50.34 4.60
C PHE A 40 29.75 49.29 4.98
N SER A 41 29.19 49.33 6.19
CA SER A 41 28.12 48.46 6.63
C SER A 41 26.86 48.64 5.80
N LYS A 42 26.47 49.86 5.43
CA LYS A 42 25.30 50.13 4.59
C LYS A 42 25.45 49.61 3.16
N HIS A 43 26.63 49.67 2.57
CA HIS A 43 26.88 49.14 1.24
C HIS A 43 26.88 47.60 1.23
N VAL A 44 27.46 46.96 2.26
CA VAL A 44 27.45 45.50 2.41
C VAL A 44 26.01 45.00 2.64
N ILE A 45 25.22 45.64 3.53
CA ILE A 45 23.82 45.30 3.75
C ILE A 45 23.03 45.52 2.46
N GLY A 46 23.22 46.63 1.74
CA GLY A 46 22.58 46.87 0.46
C GLY A 46 22.94 45.84 -0.59
N GLY A 47 24.20 45.39 -0.64
CA GLY A 47 24.65 44.31 -1.51
C GLY A 47 23.98 42.96 -1.20
N VAL A 48 23.94 42.57 0.10
CA VAL A 48 23.25 41.33 0.53
C VAL A 48 21.76 41.37 0.22
N VAL A 49 21.07 42.47 0.50
CA VAL A 49 19.66 42.66 0.17
C VAL A 49 19.47 42.60 -1.34
N GLY A 50 20.33 43.23 -2.13
CA GLY A 50 20.28 43.14 -3.59
C GLY A 50 20.40 41.69 -4.12
N ILE A 51 21.33 40.90 -3.57
CA ILE A 51 21.51 39.49 -3.91
C ILE A 51 20.25 38.69 -3.52
N LEU A 52 19.68 38.91 -2.34
CA LEU A 52 18.46 38.24 -1.91
C LEU A 52 17.27 38.58 -2.82
N VAL A 53 17.13 39.81 -3.23
CA VAL A 53 16.08 40.23 -4.17
C VAL A 53 16.24 39.53 -5.53
N VAL A 54 17.47 39.50 -6.04
CA VAL A 54 17.79 38.79 -7.30
C VAL A 54 17.48 37.30 -7.18
N LEU A 55 17.87 36.67 -6.06
CA LEU A 55 17.53 35.26 -5.80
C LEU A 55 16.01 35.03 -5.75
N LEU A 56 15.26 35.90 -5.08
CA LEU A 56 13.80 35.83 -5.04
C LEU A 56 13.17 35.97 -6.43
N ILE A 57 13.71 36.87 -7.25
CA ILE A 57 13.25 37.04 -8.64
C ILE A 57 13.55 35.76 -9.45
N ILE A 58 14.75 35.20 -9.32
CA ILE A 58 15.12 33.95 -10.00
C ILE A 58 14.20 32.80 -9.57
N VAL A 59 13.99 32.61 -8.26
CA VAL A 59 13.08 31.61 -7.74
C VAL A 59 11.66 31.83 -8.23
N GLY A 60 11.19 33.08 -8.25
CA GLY A 60 9.87 33.46 -8.77
C GLY A 60 9.72 33.13 -10.26
N VAL A 61 10.72 33.47 -11.08
CA VAL A 61 10.70 33.15 -12.51
C VAL A 61 10.78 31.65 -12.77
N LEU A 62 11.62 30.92 -12.05
CA LEU A 62 11.71 29.47 -12.17
C LEU A 62 10.42 28.79 -11.71
N GLY A 63 9.84 29.23 -10.59
CA GLY A 63 8.56 28.76 -10.08
C GLY A 63 7.42 29.00 -11.06
N TYR A 64 7.37 30.21 -11.65
CA TYR A 64 6.39 30.55 -12.67
C TYR A 64 6.52 29.66 -13.92
N ARG A 65 7.76 29.49 -14.43
CA ARG A 65 8.01 28.62 -15.60
C ARG A 65 7.67 27.17 -15.32
N TYR A 66 8.00 26.68 -14.12
CA TYR A 66 7.61 25.32 -13.69
C TYR A 66 6.08 25.16 -13.68
N PHE A 67 5.38 26.11 -13.06
CA PHE A 67 3.93 26.08 -12.96
C PHE A 67 3.28 26.15 -14.35
N ASP A 68 3.70 27.09 -15.19
CA ASP A 68 3.20 27.25 -16.55
C ASP A 68 3.42 25.97 -17.39
N ASN A 69 4.63 25.42 -17.37
CA ASN A 69 4.91 24.17 -18.07
C ASN A 69 4.07 22.99 -17.54
N ALA A 70 3.82 22.92 -16.23
CA ALA A 70 3.06 21.85 -15.62
C ALA A 70 1.54 21.96 -15.88
N THR A 71 1.03 23.14 -16.27
CA THR A 71 -0.35 23.33 -16.71
C THR A 71 -0.58 22.91 -18.16
N GLN A 72 0.48 22.76 -18.96
CA GLN A 72 0.37 22.28 -20.34
C GLN A 72 0.09 20.77 -20.38
N PRO A 73 -0.49 20.24 -21.46
CA PRO A 73 -0.67 18.81 -21.66
C PRO A 73 0.61 18.02 -21.38
N TYR A 74 0.47 16.79 -20.90
CA TYR A 74 1.62 15.91 -20.67
C TYR A 74 2.45 15.74 -21.94
N ASP A 75 1.79 15.43 -23.05
CA ASP A 75 2.33 15.38 -24.39
C ASP A 75 1.23 15.76 -25.40
N SER A 76 1.35 16.94 -26.02
CA SER A 76 0.35 17.48 -26.95
C SER A 76 0.19 16.65 -28.22
N SER A 77 1.18 15.82 -28.57
CA SER A 77 1.16 14.93 -29.75
C SER A 77 0.57 13.55 -29.45
N ASP A 78 0.51 13.15 -28.18
CA ASP A 78 0.06 11.82 -27.75
C ASP A 78 -1.45 11.75 -27.57
N ASN A 79 -2.13 11.28 -28.60
CA ASN A 79 -3.58 11.07 -28.62
C ASN A 79 -4.03 9.68 -28.18
N ARG A 80 -3.11 8.84 -27.60
CA ARG A 80 -3.50 7.55 -27.04
C ARG A 80 -4.53 7.73 -25.95
N VAL A 81 -5.54 6.89 -25.96
CA VAL A 81 -6.49 6.83 -24.85
C VAL A 81 -5.87 6.03 -23.71
N VAL A 82 -5.73 6.66 -22.54
CA VAL A 82 -5.30 6.08 -21.29
C VAL A 82 -6.56 5.89 -20.43
N GLN A 83 -6.84 4.66 -20.05
CA GLN A 83 -7.91 4.41 -19.07
C GLN A 83 -7.37 4.66 -17.67
N VAL A 84 -8.01 5.55 -16.95
CA VAL A 84 -7.68 5.93 -15.57
C VAL A 84 -8.79 5.46 -14.66
N ASP A 85 -8.45 4.69 -13.63
CA ASP A 85 -9.36 4.26 -12.57
C ASP A 85 -9.23 5.20 -11.36
N ILE A 86 -10.32 5.88 -11.02
CA ILE A 86 -10.43 6.72 -9.84
C ILE A 86 -11.27 5.98 -8.80
N PRO A 87 -10.66 5.46 -7.73
CA PRO A 87 -11.34 4.68 -6.71
C PRO A 87 -12.40 5.49 -5.96
N TYR A 88 -13.44 4.82 -5.49
CA TYR A 88 -14.45 5.44 -4.62
C TYR A 88 -13.78 5.97 -3.32
N GLY A 89 -14.10 7.22 -2.96
CA GLY A 89 -13.53 7.86 -1.78
C GLY A 89 -12.11 8.44 -1.98
N ALA A 90 -11.55 8.41 -3.20
CA ALA A 90 -10.27 9.07 -3.47
C ALA A 90 -10.40 10.59 -3.29
N ASN A 91 -9.52 11.17 -2.46
CA ASN A 91 -9.43 12.63 -2.31
C ASN A 91 -8.67 13.27 -3.49
N GLY A 92 -8.72 14.60 -3.58
CA GLY A 92 -8.10 15.35 -4.69
C GLY A 92 -6.62 15.06 -4.88
N LYS A 93 -5.86 14.89 -3.79
CA LYS A 93 -4.44 14.51 -3.83
C LYS A 93 -4.25 13.12 -4.44
N LYS A 94 -5.00 12.12 -3.98
CA LYS A 94 -4.93 10.74 -4.51
C LYS A 94 -5.28 10.70 -5.99
N ILE A 95 -6.28 11.47 -6.42
CA ILE A 95 -6.67 11.60 -7.84
C ILE A 95 -5.51 12.20 -8.65
N ALA A 96 -4.92 13.29 -8.17
CA ALA A 96 -3.79 13.93 -8.82
C ALA A 96 -2.56 13.00 -8.95
N ASP A 97 -2.25 12.22 -7.91
CA ASP A 97 -1.17 11.23 -7.91
C ASP A 97 -1.44 10.11 -8.94
N ILE A 98 -2.69 9.65 -9.05
CA ILE A 98 -3.09 8.66 -10.07
C ILE A 98 -2.88 9.23 -11.47
N LEU A 99 -3.38 10.44 -11.75
CA LEU A 99 -3.26 11.09 -13.07
C LEU A 99 -1.79 11.30 -13.47
N GLN A 100 -0.93 11.70 -12.53
CA GLN A 100 0.50 11.86 -12.77
C GLN A 100 1.18 10.51 -13.04
N ARG A 101 0.86 9.49 -12.26
CA ARG A 101 1.40 8.12 -12.43
C ARG A 101 1.03 7.54 -13.78
N GLU A 102 -0.21 7.75 -14.23
CA GLU A 102 -0.71 7.31 -15.55
C GLU A 102 -0.23 8.21 -16.69
N LYS A 103 0.61 9.21 -16.42
CA LYS A 103 1.21 10.13 -17.41
C LYS A 103 0.18 10.89 -18.26
N VAL A 104 -0.92 11.28 -17.67
CA VAL A 104 -1.92 12.15 -18.30
C VAL A 104 -1.78 13.61 -17.87
N ILE A 105 -1.05 13.87 -16.77
CA ILE A 105 -0.62 15.20 -16.33
C ILE A 105 0.85 15.21 -15.94
N LYS A 106 1.51 16.38 -16.01
CA LYS A 106 2.93 16.54 -15.66
C LYS A 106 3.19 16.60 -14.16
N SER A 107 2.28 17.22 -13.38
CA SER A 107 2.44 17.41 -11.94
C SER A 107 1.10 17.34 -11.22
N GLY A 108 0.99 16.37 -10.28
CA GLY A 108 -0.20 16.23 -9.44
C GLY A 108 -0.39 17.43 -8.51
N PHE A 109 0.69 17.98 -7.96
CA PHE A 109 0.65 19.19 -7.13
C PHE A 109 0.06 20.39 -7.89
N VAL A 110 0.53 20.63 -9.10
CA VAL A 110 0.02 21.74 -9.93
C VAL A 110 -1.43 21.49 -10.34
N PHE A 111 -1.80 20.25 -10.66
CA PHE A 111 -3.17 19.89 -10.99
C PHE A 111 -4.11 20.16 -9.81
N GLU A 112 -3.77 19.72 -8.61
CA GLU A 112 -4.60 19.92 -7.42
C GLU A 112 -4.78 21.40 -7.10
N TYR A 113 -3.70 22.18 -7.15
CA TYR A 113 -3.76 23.63 -6.94
C TYR A 113 -4.59 24.33 -8.01
N TRP A 114 -4.32 24.01 -9.29
CA TRP A 114 -5.00 24.61 -10.44
C TRP A 114 -6.52 24.34 -10.41
N THR A 115 -6.92 23.11 -10.13
CA THR A 115 -8.35 22.75 -10.09
C THR A 115 -9.09 23.41 -8.94
N LYS A 116 -8.47 23.57 -7.78
CA LYS A 116 -9.02 24.34 -6.66
C LYS A 116 -9.21 25.82 -7.03
N ALA A 117 -8.22 26.44 -7.66
CA ALA A 117 -8.27 27.84 -8.07
C ALA A 117 -9.36 28.11 -9.13
N HIS A 118 -9.73 27.11 -9.93
CA HIS A 118 -10.76 27.21 -10.96
C HIS A 118 -12.12 26.63 -10.56
N ASN A 119 -12.31 26.25 -9.28
CA ASN A 119 -13.54 25.63 -8.76
C ASN A 119 -13.93 24.33 -9.51
N LEU A 120 -12.93 23.55 -9.94
CA LEU A 120 -13.09 22.32 -10.70
C LEU A 120 -12.61 21.11 -9.88
N SER A 121 -12.92 21.03 -8.58
CA SER A 121 -12.43 19.99 -7.67
C SER A 121 -13.50 18.99 -7.21
N ASN A 122 -14.71 19.05 -7.79
CA ASN A 122 -15.78 18.11 -7.46
C ASN A 122 -15.69 16.84 -8.33
N PHE A 123 -14.69 16.01 -8.04
CA PHE A 123 -14.37 14.84 -8.82
C PHE A 123 -15.18 13.63 -8.38
N HIS A 124 -15.58 12.81 -9.34
CA HIS A 124 -16.28 11.56 -9.12
C HIS A 124 -15.38 10.34 -9.31
N ALA A 125 -15.68 9.27 -8.60
CA ALA A 125 -15.07 7.97 -8.83
C ALA A 125 -15.54 7.36 -10.16
N GLY A 126 -14.75 6.42 -10.71
CA GLY A 126 -15.09 5.69 -11.93
C GLY A 126 -13.94 5.57 -12.91
N TYR A 127 -14.24 4.96 -14.05
CA TYR A 127 -13.27 4.76 -15.12
C TYR A 127 -13.36 5.87 -16.16
N TYR A 128 -12.21 6.47 -16.49
CA TYR A 128 -12.10 7.60 -17.40
C TYR A 128 -11.21 7.24 -18.59
N GLN A 129 -11.59 7.69 -19.77
CA GLN A 129 -10.74 7.66 -20.97
C GLN A 129 -10.10 9.03 -21.17
N LEU A 130 -8.87 9.18 -20.72
CA LEU A 130 -8.12 10.43 -20.82
C LEU A 130 -6.99 10.27 -21.85
N LYS A 131 -6.47 11.40 -22.34
CA LYS A 131 -5.35 11.41 -23.29
C LYS A 131 -4.24 12.29 -22.74
N PRO A 132 -2.95 11.95 -22.92
CA PRO A 132 -1.83 12.82 -22.58
C PRO A 132 -1.87 14.20 -23.28
N SER A 133 -2.57 14.31 -24.40
CA SER A 133 -2.78 15.57 -25.14
C SER A 133 -3.88 16.47 -24.56
N MET A 134 -4.64 16.03 -23.55
CA MET A 134 -5.69 16.84 -22.93
C MET A 134 -5.10 17.91 -22.01
N SER A 135 -5.71 19.10 -22.03
CA SER A 135 -5.41 20.14 -21.05
C SER A 135 -5.94 19.79 -19.66
N LEU A 136 -5.39 20.42 -18.60
CA LEU A 136 -5.89 20.24 -17.22
C LEU A 136 -7.39 20.54 -17.11
N ALA A 137 -7.88 21.55 -17.84
CA ALA A 137 -9.29 21.89 -17.87
C ALA A 137 -10.17 20.77 -18.45
N GLN A 138 -9.71 20.14 -19.54
CA GLN A 138 -10.43 19.01 -20.15
C GLN A 138 -10.45 17.80 -19.22
N ILE A 139 -9.33 17.49 -18.57
CA ILE A 139 -9.23 16.40 -17.60
C ILE A 139 -10.15 16.67 -16.41
N ALA A 140 -10.07 17.87 -15.79
CA ALA A 140 -10.90 18.25 -14.66
C ALA A 140 -12.40 18.20 -14.99
N LYS A 141 -12.81 18.71 -16.17
CA LYS A 141 -14.21 18.61 -16.62
C LYS A 141 -14.66 17.18 -16.82
N ALA A 142 -13.79 16.30 -17.34
CA ALA A 142 -14.10 14.88 -17.47
C ALA A 142 -14.33 14.24 -16.08
N LEU A 143 -13.47 14.54 -15.11
CA LEU A 143 -13.59 14.02 -13.73
C LEU A 143 -14.84 14.55 -13.02
N ASN A 144 -15.22 15.82 -13.25
CA ASN A 144 -16.44 16.40 -12.67
C ASN A 144 -17.73 15.85 -13.31
N LYS A 145 -17.67 15.44 -14.58
CA LYS A 145 -18.81 14.81 -15.26
C LYS A 145 -19.14 13.42 -14.71
N GLY A 146 -18.18 12.78 -14.11
CA GLY A 146 -18.25 11.39 -13.66
C GLY A 146 -17.72 10.39 -14.68
N GLY A 147 -17.05 9.38 -14.17
CA GLY A 147 -16.58 8.25 -14.95
C GLY A 147 -17.65 7.19 -15.18
N SER A 148 -17.35 6.24 -16.03
CA SER A 148 -18.17 5.04 -16.18
C SER A 148 -18.06 4.17 -14.91
N SER A 149 -19.14 3.54 -14.50
CA SER A 149 -19.15 2.55 -13.40
C SER A 149 -18.37 1.28 -13.78
N GLU A 150 -18.18 1.05 -15.07
CA GLU A 150 -17.39 -0.04 -15.63
C GLU A 150 -16.32 0.50 -16.56
N PRO A 151 -15.18 -0.22 -16.72
CA PRO A 151 -14.16 0.14 -17.70
C PRO A 151 -14.79 0.30 -19.10
N VAL A 152 -14.60 1.48 -19.71
CA VAL A 152 -15.15 1.76 -21.05
C VAL A 152 -14.27 1.06 -22.07
N GLN A 153 -14.73 -0.06 -22.60
CA GLN A 153 -14.02 -0.73 -23.68
C GLN A 153 -14.92 -1.17 -24.84
N SER A 154 -14.34 -1.03 -26.03
CA SER A 154 -14.72 -1.84 -27.19
C SER A 154 -14.38 -3.30 -26.86
N SER A 155 -15.37 -4.05 -26.52
CA SER A 155 -15.36 -5.40 -25.95
C SER A 155 -14.58 -6.42 -26.77
N SER A 156 -13.66 -7.14 -26.11
CA SER A 156 -13.37 -8.49 -26.49
C SER A 156 -13.34 -9.46 -25.31
N GLY A 157 -13.55 -9.03 -24.10
CA GLY A 157 -13.74 -9.93 -22.97
C GLY A 157 -13.54 -9.29 -21.61
N LYS A 158 -14.13 -9.91 -20.59
CA LYS A 158 -13.88 -9.61 -19.18
C LYS A 158 -13.29 -10.85 -18.54
N VAL A 159 -12.22 -10.70 -17.76
CA VAL A 159 -11.59 -11.78 -17.01
C VAL A 159 -11.90 -11.57 -15.55
N LEU A 160 -12.74 -12.42 -14.97
CA LEU A 160 -13.06 -12.41 -13.55
C LEU A 160 -12.07 -13.31 -12.80
N ILE A 161 -11.24 -12.71 -11.95
CA ILE A 161 -10.40 -13.43 -11.00
C ILE A 161 -11.14 -13.46 -9.66
N VAL A 162 -11.46 -14.67 -9.22
CA VAL A 162 -12.18 -14.91 -7.96
C VAL A 162 -11.16 -14.98 -6.81
N GLU A 163 -11.58 -14.50 -5.63
CA GLU A 163 -10.82 -14.63 -4.38
C GLU A 163 -10.43 -16.09 -4.12
N GLY A 164 -9.23 -16.32 -3.59
CA GLY A 164 -8.70 -17.67 -3.36
C GLY A 164 -8.25 -18.41 -4.63
N SER A 165 -8.21 -17.76 -5.80
CA SER A 165 -7.72 -18.36 -7.05
C SER A 165 -6.21 -18.52 -7.03
N GLN A 166 -5.73 -19.69 -7.46
CA GLN A 166 -4.31 -19.97 -7.71
C GLN A 166 -3.92 -19.56 -9.12
N ILE A 167 -2.64 -19.29 -9.37
CA ILE A 167 -2.11 -18.97 -10.72
C ILE A 167 -2.58 -19.97 -11.78
N LYS A 168 -2.62 -21.27 -11.46
CA LYS A 168 -3.13 -22.28 -12.41
C LYS A 168 -4.63 -22.13 -12.71
N THR A 169 -5.43 -21.75 -11.73
CA THR A 169 -6.85 -21.49 -11.91
C THR A 169 -7.04 -20.23 -12.73
N ILE A 170 -6.27 -19.17 -12.42
CA ILE A 170 -6.26 -17.91 -13.18
C ILE A 170 -5.91 -18.19 -14.66
N ALA A 171 -4.88 -19.02 -14.92
CA ALA A 171 -4.49 -19.39 -16.27
C ALA A 171 -5.64 -20.04 -17.07
N LYS A 172 -6.41 -20.95 -16.43
CA LYS A 172 -7.60 -21.56 -17.04
C LYS A 172 -8.73 -20.55 -17.29
N THR A 173 -8.93 -19.62 -16.34
CA THR A 173 -9.92 -18.55 -16.47
C THR A 173 -9.56 -17.61 -17.63
N VAL A 174 -8.30 -17.20 -17.74
CA VAL A 174 -7.79 -16.37 -18.83
C VAL A 174 -8.01 -17.07 -20.17
N GLN A 175 -7.65 -18.36 -20.31
CA GLN A 175 -7.88 -19.14 -21.53
C GLN A 175 -9.37 -19.23 -21.88
N LYS A 176 -10.27 -19.38 -20.89
CA LYS A 176 -11.71 -19.49 -21.13
C LYS A 176 -12.33 -18.17 -21.58
N GLN A 177 -11.76 -17.03 -21.16
CA GLN A 177 -12.39 -15.72 -21.29
C GLN A 177 -11.65 -14.77 -22.25
N THR A 178 -10.53 -15.21 -22.83
CA THR A 178 -9.71 -14.43 -23.77
C THR A 178 -9.11 -15.32 -24.85
N ASP A 179 -8.44 -14.70 -25.82
CA ASP A 179 -7.68 -15.41 -26.87
C ASP A 179 -6.31 -15.95 -26.38
N PHE A 180 -5.92 -15.67 -25.11
CA PHE A 180 -4.66 -16.16 -24.56
C PHE A 180 -4.80 -17.59 -24.06
N THR A 181 -3.78 -18.40 -24.29
CA THR A 181 -3.75 -19.78 -23.79
C THR A 181 -3.26 -19.85 -22.34
N SER A 182 -3.67 -20.88 -21.62
CA SER A 182 -3.16 -21.18 -20.27
C SER A 182 -1.64 -21.43 -20.28
N ALA A 183 -1.11 -22.00 -21.34
CA ALA A 183 0.33 -22.24 -21.51
C ALA A 183 1.12 -20.93 -21.59
N GLU A 184 0.68 -19.96 -22.40
CA GLU A 184 1.30 -18.63 -22.50
C GLU A 184 1.26 -17.91 -21.17
N PHE A 185 0.11 -17.96 -20.46
CA PHE A 185 -0.01 -17.35 -19.14
C PHE A 185 0.98 -17.95 -18.14
N LEU A 186 1.05 -19.28 -18.05
CA LEU A 186 1.97 -19.98 -17.14
C LEU A 186 3.45 -19.76 -17.51
N ALA A 187 3.77 -19.63 -18.80
CA ALA A 187 5.09 -19.26 -19.26
C ALA A 187 5.46 -17.85 -18.82
N LEU A 188 4.53 -16.89 -18.93
CA LEU A 188 4.73 -15.51 -18.45
C LEU A 188 4.94 -15.46 -16.94
N MET A 189 4.26 -16.32 -16.15
CA MET A 189 4.47 -16.43 -14.69
C MET A 189 5.85 -16.95 -14.31
N LYS A 190 6.63 -17.46 -15.26
CA LYS A 190 8.02 -17.92 -15.09
C LYS A 190 9.04 -16.99 -15.76
N ASP A 191 8.60 -16.03 -16.59
CA ASP A 191 9.46 -15.05 -17.28
C ASP A 191 10.13 -14.11 -16.27
N GLN A 192 11.40 -14.41 -15.94
CA GLN A 192 12.17 -13.64 -14.96
C GLN A 192 12.40 -12.18 -15.41
N THR A 193 12.50 -11.93 -16.71
CA THR A 193 12.67 -10.58 -17.24
C THR A 193 11.42 -9.74 -17.00
N PHE A 194 10.26 -10.31 -17.29
CA PHE A 194 8.98 -9.66 -17.05
C PHE A 194 8.74 -9.44 -15.54
N ILE A 195 8.97 -10.47 -14.70
CA ILE A 195 8.78 -10.37 -13.25
C ILE A 195 9.71 -9.32 -12.64
N LYS A 196 10.99 -9.26 -13.04
CA LYS A 196 11.93 -8.22 -12.61
C LYS A 196 11.48 -6.83 -13.04
N SER A 197 10.88 -6.68 -14.23
CA SER A 197 10.33 -5.40 -14.68
C SER A 197 9.17 -4.93 -13.81
N LEU A 198 8.30 -5.85 -13.37
CA LEU A 198 7.22 -5.57 -12.43
C LEU A 198 7.78 -5.21 -11.04
N ALA A 199 8.79 -5.92 -10.55
CA ALA A 199 9.43 -5.62 -9.26
C ALA A 199 10.10 -4.24 -9.27
N LYS A 200 10.70 -3.83 -10.38
CA LYS A 200 11.23 -2.48 -10.56
C LYS A 200 10.13 -1.42 -10.55
N LYS A 201 8.95 -1.74 -11.13
CA LYS A 201 7.81 -0.82 -11.17
C LYS A 201 7.08 -0.74 -9.81
N TYR A 202 7.00 -1.85 -9.08
CA TYR A 202 6.29 -1.98 -7.81
C TYR A 202 7.21 -2.53 -6.71
N PRO A 203 8.29 -1.82 -6.34
CA PRO A 203 9.32 -2.36 -5.44
C PRO A 203 8.78 -2.64 -4.04
N GLN A 204 7.90 -1.79 -3.52
CA GLN A 204 7.31 -1.96 -2.20
C GLN A 204 6.44 -3.22 -2.11
N LEU A 205 5.74 -3.55 -3.20
CA LEU A 205 4.93 -4.75 -3.30
C LEU A 205 5.77 -6.03 -3.45
N LEU A 206 6.76 -6.01 -4.36
CA LEU A 206 7.36 -7.25 -4.88
C LEU A 206 8.77 -7.55 -4.36
N ASN A 207 9.48 -6.62 -3.70
CA ASN A 207 10.86 -6.88 -3.26
C ASN A 207 10.97 -8.10 -2.34
N SER A 208 10.04 -8.28 -1.40
CA SER A 208 10.04 -9.46 -0.54
C SER A 208 9.72 -10.76 -1.30
N ALA A 209 8.83 -10.71 -2.29
CA ALA A 209 8.55 -11.84 -3.18
C ALA A 209 9.77 -12.21 -4.05
N MET A 210 10.52 -11.21 -4.51
CA MET A 210 11.75 -11.45 -5.27
C MET A 210 12.85 -12.10 -4.44
N SER A 211 12.90 -11.84 -3.15
CA SER A 211 13.88 -12.41 -2.21
C SER A 211 13.48 -13.80 -1.70
N ALA A 212 12.22 -14.19 -1.85
CA ALA A 212 11.72 -15.47 -1.37
C ALA A 212 12.37 -16.66 -2.10
N LYS A 213 12.68 -17.73 -1.33
CA LYS A 213 13.30 -18.95 -1.85
C LYS A 213 12.26 -20.03 -2.10
N GLN A 214 12.55 -20.96 -3.02
CA GLN A 214 11.72 -22.14 -3.30
C GLN A 214 10.27 -21.84 -3.70
N VAL A 215 9.97 -20.63 -4.19
CA VAL A 215 8.63 -20.26 -4.65
C VAL A 215 8.30 -20.95 -5.98
N ARG A 216 7.09 -21.50 -6.10
CA ARG A 216 6.58 -22.08 -7.35
C ARG A 216 6.33 -21.02 -8.41
N TYR A 217 5.65 -19.95 -8.02
CA TYR A 217 5.42 -18.75 -8.84
C TYR A 217 5.62 -17.51 -7.98
N ARG A 218 6.47 -16.59 -8.43
CA ARG A 218 6.75 -15.35 -7.66
C ARG A 218 5.56 -14.41 -7.56
N LEU A 219 4.62 -14.50 -8.50
CA LEU A 219 3.41 -13.70 -8.53
C LEU A 219 2.18 -14.41 -7.93
N GLU A 220 2.35 -15.62 -7.34
CA GLU A 220 1.26 -16.25 -6.59
C GLU A 220 0.81 -15.32 -5.45
N GLY A 221 -0.48 -15.07 -5.36
CA GLY A 221 -1.06 -14.13 -4.40
C GLY A 221 -1.03 -12.66 -4.82
N TYR A 222 -0.28 -12.29 -5.87
CA TYR A 222 -0.11 -10.90 -6.31
C TYR A 222 -0.95 -10.52 -7.54
N LEU A 223 -1.81 -11.41 -7.99
CA LEU A 223 -2.80 -11.15 -9.03
C LEU A 223 -4.16 -10.90 -8.37
N PHE A 224 -4.51 -9.63 -8.12
CA PHE A 224 -5.63 -9.26 -7.28
C PHE A 224 -6.97 -9.81 -7.79
N PRO A 225 -7.85 -10.32 -6.93
CA PRO A 225 -9.21 -10.72 -7.29
C PRO A 225 -10.05 -9.52 -7.75
N ALA A 226 -10.41 -9.48 -9.01
CA ALA A 226 -11.22 -8.43 -9.62
C ALA A 226 -11.67 -8.85 -11.04
N THR A 227 -12.54 -8.04 -11.64
CA THR A 227 -12.86 -8.15 -13.07
C THR A 227 -11.93 -7.26 -13.88
N TYR A 228 -11.22 -7.86 -14.83
CA TYR A 228 -10.30 -7.16 -15.73
C TYR A 228 -10.86 -7.14 -17.14
N VAL A 229 -10.75 -6.01 -17.78
CA VAL A 229 -11.22 -5.86 -19.16
C VAL A 229 -10.06 -6.12 -20.13
N VAL A 230 -10.29 -6.98 -21.11
CA VAL A 230 -9.32 -7.36 -22.13
C VAL A 230 -9.82 -6.87 -23.49
N GLY A 231 -9.24 -5.79 -24.00
CA GLY A 231 -9.54 -5.27 -25.32
C GLY A 231 -8.77 -6.00 -26.42
N LYS A 232 -9.19 -5.83 -27.68
CA LYS A 232 -8.53 -6.46 -28.86
C LYS A 232 -7.04 -6.22 -28.96
N LYS A 233 -6.52 -5.12 -28.38
CA LYS A 233 -5.09 -4.78 -28.38
C LYS A 233 -4.39 -5.04 -27.05
N THR A 234 -5.10 -5.58 -26.07
CA THR A 234 -4.52 -5.88 -24.76
C THR A 234 -3.60 -7.08 -24.89
N THR A 235 -2.33 -6.91 -24.56
CA THR A 235 -1.38 -8.01 -24.46
C THR A 235 -1.49 -8.75 -23.14
N LEU A 236 -1.05 -10.00 -23.09
CA LEU A 236 -1.04 -10.78 -21.85
C LEU A 236 -0.18 -10.11 -20.76
N LYS A 237 0.96 -9.51 -21.14
CA LYS A 237 1.81 -8.72 -20.21
C LYS A 237 1.06 -7.52 -19.62
N GLN A 238 0.26 -6.83 -20.44
CA GLN A 238 -0.58 -5.72 -19.94
C GLN A 238 -1.65 -6.20 -18.98
N LEU A 239 -2.35 -7.29 -19.27
CA LEU A 239 -3.35 -7.90 -18.39
C LEU A 239 -2.75 -8.25 -17.02
N VAL A 240 -1.62 -8.98 -17.01
CA VAL A 240 -0.94 -9.33 -15.75
C VAL A 240 -0.42 -8.10 -15.02
N THR A 241 0.07 -7.08 -15.75
CA THR A 241 0.49 -5.81 -15.14
C THR A 241 -0.68 -5.09 -14.45
N GLN A 242 -1.88 -5.13 -15.05
CA GLN A 242 -3.09 -4.57 -14.40
C GLN A 242 -3.43 -5.32 -13.10
N MET A 243 -3.34 -6.66 -13.10
CA MET A 243 -3.59 -7.47 -11.90
C MET A 243 -2.62 -7.13 -10.76
N VAL A 244 -1.32 -6.99 -11.07
CA VAL A 244 -0.29 -6.61 -10.09
C VAL A 244 -0.44 -5.15 -9.65
N SER A 245 -0.77 -4.23 -10.58
CA SER A 245 -1.06 -2.83 -10.25
C SER A 245 -2.21 -2.75 -9.26
N LYS A 246 -3.29 -3.49 -9.50
CA LYS A 246 -4.45 -3.53 -8.62
C LYS A 246 -4.07 -4.01 -7.21
N THR A 247 -3.21 -5.06 -7.10
CA THR A 247 -2.68 -5.49 -5.80
C THR A 247 -1.93 -4.35 -5.11
N ASN A 248 -1.06 -3.64 -5.84
CA ASN A 248 -0.31 -2.52 -5.28
C ASN A 248 -1.23 -1.40 -4.78
N ASP A 249 -2.22 -1.04 -5.58
CA ASP A 249 -3.16 0.05 -5.28
C ASP A 249 -4.01 -0.28 -4.05
N GLU A 250 -4.43 -1.54 -3.91
CA GLU A 250 -5.18 -2.02 -2.73
C GLU A 250 -4.31 -2.09 -1.46
N LEU A 251 -3.01 -2.40 -1.60
CA LEU A 251 -2.10 -2.47 -0.45
C LEU A 251 -1.52 -1.11 -0.06
N GLU A 252 -1.54 -0.11 -0.94
CA GLU A 252 -0.92 1.19 -0.70
C GLU A 252 -1.31 1.83 0.63
N PRO A 253 -2.61 1.85 1.04
CA PRO A 253 -3.01 2.40 2.33
C PRO A 253 -2.46 1.63 3.55
N TYR A 254 -2.02 0.39 3.35
CA TYR A 254 -1.64 -0.54 4.42
C TYR A 254 -0.12 -0.74 4.56
N TYR A 255 0.71 -0.21 3.67
CA TYR A 255 2.17 -0.39 3.76
C TYR A 255 2.77 0.10 5.08
N ALA A 256 2.26 1.21 5.64
CA ALA A 256 2.69 1.68 6.95
C ALA A 256 2.34 0.67 8.07
N GLN A 257 1.16 0.07 8.00
CA GLN A 257 0.72 -0.95 8.96
C GLN A 257 1.49 -2.26 8.79
N ILE A 258 1.77 -2.69 7.55
CA ILE A 258 2.63 -3.83 7.25
C ILE A 258 4.02 -3.61 7.88
N LYS A 259 4.64 -2.46 7.68
CA LYS A 259 5.92 -2.12 8.29
C LYS A 259 5.87 -2.16 9.83
N LYS A 260 4.78 -1.64 10.43
CA LYS A 260 4.57 -1.66 11.89
C LYS A 260 4.42 -3.09 12.44
N SER A 261 3.82 -4.00 11.68
CA SER A 261 3.66 -5.40 12.08
C SER A 261 4.98 -6.19 12.09
N LYS A 262 6.07 -5.63 11.56
CA LYS A 262 7.37 -6.28 11.34
C LYS A 262 7.34 -7.46 10.37
N MET A 263 6.21 -7.71 9.70
CA MET A 263 6.10 -8.68 8.61
C MET A 263 6.50 -8.04 7.28
N SER A 264 7.11 -8.81 6.41
CA SER A 264 7.27 -8.44 5.00
C SER A 264 5.93 -8.53 4.26
N VAL A 265 5.82 -7.88 3.08
CA VAL A 265 4.63 -8.03 2.23
C VAL A 265 4.40 -9.50 1.86
N GLN A 266 5.48 -10.26 1.58
CA GLN A 266 5.40 -11.69 1.28
C GLN A 266 4.75 -12.49 2.42
N GLU A 267 5.14 -12.24 3.68
CA GLU A 267 4.58 -12.92 4.86
C GLU A 267 3.11 -12.57 5.07
N VAL A 268 2.75 -11.29 4.93
CA VAL A 268 1.36 -10.84 5.02
C VAL A 268 0.49 -11.50 3.95
N MET A 269 0.94 -11.49 2.69
CA MET A 269 0.20 -12.11 1.57
C MET A 269 0.11 -13.63 1.73
N THR A 270 1.16 -14.27 2.23
CA THR A 270 1.17 -15.71 2.49
C THR A 270 0.14 -16.08 3.56
N LEU A 271 0.16 -15.38 4.69
CA LEU A 271 -0.78 -15.65 5.78
C LEU A 271 -2.22 -15.31 5.37
N ALA A 272 -2.43 -14.21 4.65
CA ALA A 272 -3.73 -13.82 4.12
C ALA A 272 -4.30 -14.88 3.16
N SER A 273 -3.45 -15.53 2.36
CA SER A 273 -3.89 -16.60 1.45
C SER A 273 -4.34 -17.88 2.17
N LEU A 274 -3.80 -18.17 3.36
CA LEU A 274 -4.32 -19.23 4.23
C LEU A 274 -5.66 -18.81 4.84
N VAL A 275 -5.71 -17.62 5.45
CA VAL A 275 -6.93 -17.05 6.05
C VAL A 275 -8.08 -16.98 5.05
N GLU A 276 -7.80 -16.69 3.77
CA GLU A 276 -8.79 -16.64 2.68
C GLU A 276 -9.57 -17.94 2.53
N ARG A 277 -8.91 -19.06 2.72
CA ARG A 277 -9.50 -20.39 2.52
C ARG A 277 -10.02 -21.04 3.79
N GLU A 278 -9.67 -20.51 4.97
CA GLU A 278 -10.07 -21.03 6.27
C GLU A 278 -11.27 -20.27 6.87
N GLY A 279 -11.37 -18.96 6.60
CA GLY A 279 -12.39 -18.11 7.20
C GLY A 279 -13.51 -17.69 6.24
N SER A 280 -14.77 -17.90 6.62
CA SER A 280 -15.92 -17.52 5.81
C SER A 280 -16.35 -16.07 6.04
N THR A 281 -16.33 -15.59 7.29
CA THR A 281 -16.73 -14.23 7.66
C THR A 281 -15.52 -13.36 8.00
N THR A 282 -15.68 -12.03 7.94
CA THR A 282 -14.63 -11.10 8.39
C THR A 282 -14.21 -11.35 9.84
N LYS A 283 -15.16 -11.71 10.71
CA LYS A 283 -14.89 -12.04 12.12
C LYS A 283 -14.01 -13.27 12.22
N ASP A 284 -14.35 -14.35 11.49
CA ASP A 284 -13.58 -15.60 11.52
C ASP A 284 -12.19 -15.42 10.93
N ARG A 285 -12.08 -14.71 9.80
CA ARG A 285 -10.79 -14.37 9.21
C ARG A 285 -9.87 -13.67 10.21
N ARG A 286 -10.36 -12.70 10.98
CA ARG A 286 -9.58 -12.00 12.00
C ARG A 286 -9.19 -12.90 13.18
N LEU A 287 -10.06 -13.80 13.61
CA LEU A 287 -9.78 -14.76 14.68
C LEU A 287 -8.79 -15.83 14.23
N ILE A 288 -8.96 -16.39 13.03
CA ILE A 288 -8.05 -17.39 12.44
C ILE A 288 -6.66 -16.78 12.20
N ALA A 289 -6.60 -15.54 11.69
CA ALA A 289 -5.34 -14.80 11.59
C ALA A 289 -4.66 -14.68 12.97
N GLY A 290 -5.43 -14.42 14.02
CA GLY A 290 -4.96 -14.41 15.40
C GLY A 290 -4.36 -15.76 15.84
N VAL A 291 -5.02 -16.88 15.51
CA VAL A 291 -4.51 -18.24 15.81
C VAL A 291 -3.19 -18.50 15.06
N PHE A 292 -3.15 -18.21 13.75
CA PHE A 292 -1.92 -18.44 12.97
C PHE A 292 -0.74 -17.60 13.48
N LEU A 293 -0.97 -16.35 13.82
CA LEU A 293 0.07 -15.51 14.39
C LEU A 293 0.51 -15.97 15.78
N ASN A 294 -0.39 -16.52 16.62
CA ASN A 294 -0.04 -17.12 17.91
C ASN A 294 0.84 -18.36 17.71
N ARG A 295 0.51 -19.22 16.73
CA ARG A 295 1.32 -20.38 16.37
C ARG A 295 2.72 -19.98 15.90
N LEU A 296 2.83 -18.95 15.06
CA LEU A 296 4.12 -18.42 14.59
C LEU A 296 4.98 -17.90 15.74
N ASP A 297 4.40 -17.13 16.68
CA ASP A 297 5.09 -16.60 17.86
C ASP A 297 5.59 -17.76 18.78
N ALA A 298 4.79 -18.82 18.91
CA ALA A 298 5.12 -20.01 19.67
C ALA A 298 6.07 -20.98 18.92
N LYS A 299 6.49 -20.63 17.70
CA LYS A 299 7.27 -21.51 16.80
C LYS A 299 6.57 -22.85 16.54
N TRP A 300 5.27 -22.81 16.40
CA TRP A 300 4.45 -23.95 16.00
C TRP A 300 4.22 -23.95 14.48
N ARG A 301 3.96 -25.14 13.94
CA ARG A 301 3.52 -25.30 12.55
C ARG A 301 2.14 -24.67 12.37
N LEU A 302 1.89 -24.05 11.21
CA LEU A 302 0.57 -23.51 10.88
C LEU A 302 -0.47 -24.61 10.65
N ASP A 303 -0.03 -25.80 10.22
CA ASP A 303 -0.82 -27.02 10.18
C ASP A 303 -2.13 -26.84 9.38
N SER A 304 -2.03 -26.20 8.21
CA SER A 304 -3.15 -25.92 7.31
C SER A 304 -3.18 -26.90 6.14
N ASP A 305 -4.34 -27.51 5.90
CA ASP A 305 -4.57 -28.42 4.78
C ASP A 305 -4.46 -27.70 3.42
N ILE A 306 -4.75 -26.42 3.37
CA ILE A 306 -4.57 -25.57 2.17
C ILE A 306 -3.12 -25.63 1.69
N SER A 307 -2.17 -25.64 2.61
CA SER A 307 -0.75 -25.75 2.32
C SER A 307 -0.38 -27.10 1.67
N VAL A 308 -1.02 -28.19 2.11
CA VAL A 308 -0.83 -29.53 1.55
C VAL A 308 -1.46 -29.64 0.16
N PHE A 309 -2.70 -29.17 -0.03
CA PHE A 309 -3.33 -29.13 -1.36
C PHE A 309 -2.46 -28.36 -2.38
N TYR A 310 -1.89 -27.26 -1.96
CA TYR A 310 -0.97 -26.51 -2.82
C TYR A 310 0.32 -27.28 -3.07
N ALA A 311 0.90 -27.92 -2.05
CA ALA A 311 2.13 -28.71 -2.15
C ALA A 311 1.99 -29.84 -3.17
N ILE A 312 0.94 -30.66 -3.07
CA ILE A 312 0.68 -31.79 -3.99
C ILE A 312 0.21 -31.34 -5.36
N ASN A 313 -0.14 -30.04 -5.49
CA ASN A 313 -0.58 -29.45 -6.76
C ASN A 313 -1.77 -30.19 -7.40
N SER A 314 -2.73 -30.62 -6.57
CA SER A 314 -3.87 -31.45 -6.95
C SER A 314 -5.19 -30.71 -6.74
N ASN A 315 -6.21 -31.10 -7.52
CA ASN A 315 -7.59 -30.66 -7.37
C ASN A 315 -8.44 -31.65 -6.53
N LYS A 316 -7.81 -32.50 -5.70
CA LYS A 316 -8.53 -33.39 -4.79
C LYS A 316 -9.42 -32.59 -3.83
N SER A 317 -10.52 -33.18 -3.40
CA SER A 317 -11.38 -32.63 -2.35
C SER A 317 -10.93 -33.05 -0.94
N THR A 318 -10.23 -34.19 -0.83
CA THR A 318 -9.79 -34.77 0.43
C THR A 318 -8.31 -35.16 0.37
N LEU A 319 -7.63 -35.06 1.52
CA LEU A 319 -6.24 -35.44 1.69
C LEU A 319 -6.14 -36.86 2.29
N THR A 320 -5.25 -37.66 1.73
CA THR A 320 -4.87 -38.96 2.31
C THR A 320 -3.69 -38.81 3.28
N ASN A 321 -3.45 -39.77 4.14
CA ASN A 321 -2.28 -39.81 5.03
C ASN A 321 -0.96 -39.67 4.26
N LYS A 322 -0.89 -40.20 3.03
CA LYS A 322 0.26 -40.03 2.14
C LYS A 322 0.41 -38.59 1.68
N ASP A 323 -0.67 -37.93 1.34
CA ASP A 323 -0.64 -36.52 0.93
C ASP A 323 -0.13 -35.62 2.07
N LEU A 324 -0.55 -35.89 3.32
CA LEU A 324 -0.10 -35.15 4.52
C LEU A 324 1.40 -35.26 4.77
N GLN A 325 2.06 -36.32 4.28
CA GLN A 325 3.50 -36.56 4.41
C GLN A 325 4.31 -36.11 3.18
N THR A 326 3.68 -35.35 2.27
CA THR A 326 4.37 -34.85 1.07
C THR A 326 5.55 -33.96 1.47
N ASP A 327 6.76 -34.35 1.03
CA ASP A 327 7.97 -33.54 1.20
C ASP A 327 7.93 -32.33 0.24
N SER A 328 7.59 -31.21 0.80
CA SER A 328 7.51 -29.94 0.06
C SER A 328 7.69 -28.78 1.03
N PRO A 329 8.44 -27.75 0.66
CA PRO A 329 8.56 -26.53 1.47
C PRO A 329 7.22 -25.81 1.69
N TYR A 330 6.22 -26.08 0.87
CA TYR A 330 4.86 -25.60 1.03
C TYR A 330 4.03 -26.38 2.04
N ASN A 331 4.45 -27.58 2.48
CA ASN A 331 3.69 -28.37 3.44
C ASN A 331 3.89 -27.86 4.88
N LEU A 332 2.99 -27.00 5.35
CA LEU A 332 3.05 -26.40 6.68
C LEU A 332 2.59 -27.35 7.82
N ARG A 333 2.27 -28.59 7.50
CA ARG A 333 2.13 -29.66 8.49
C ARG A 333 3.49 -30.26 8.88
N LEU A 334 4.50 -30.12 8.01
CA LEU A 334 5.87 -30.61 8.23
C LEU A 334 6.86 -29.48 8.50
N ASN A 335 6.65 -28.30 7.90
CA ASN A 335 7.58 -27.17 7.97
C ASN A 335 7.07 -26.06 8.89
N LEU A 336 8.00 -25.40 9.60
CA LEU A 336 7.73 -24.22 10.43
C LEU A 336 7.68 -22.93 9.59
N GLY A 337 7.06 -21.91 10.16
CA GLY A 337 6.99 -20.57 9.58
C GLY A 337 5.89 -20.41 8.52
N TYR A 338 6.04 -19.39 7.66
CA TYR A 338 5.04 -19.02 6.66
C TYR A 338 5.03 -19.92 5.42
N GLY A 339 6.13 -20.68 5.18
CA GLY A 339 6.37 -21.33 3.90
C GLY A 339 6.96 -20.37 2.85
N PRO A 340 7.16 -20.84 1.59
CA PRO A 340 7.84 -20.07 0.56
C PRO A 340 7.10 -18.81 0.09
N GLY A 341 5.75 -18.83 0.13
CA GLY A 341 4.94 -17.73 -0.33
C GLY A 341 3.45 -18.06 -0.41
N PRO A 342 2.62 -17.14 -0.94
CA PRO A 342 1.18 -17.30 -0.99
C PRO A 342 0.71 -18.59 -1.68
N PHE A 343 -0.44 -19.08 -1.27
CA PHE A 343 -1.08 -20.31 -1.76
C PHE A 343 -2.20 -20.00 -2.78
N ASN A 344 -2.66 -18.77 -2.82
CA ASN A 344 -3.70 -18.25 -3.71
C ASN A 344 -3.74 -16.73 -3.65
N SER A 345 -4.60 -16.09 -4.44
CA SER A 345 -4.85 -14.66 -4.45
C SER A 345 -5.88 -14.28 -3.36
N PRO A 346 -5.46 -13.69 -2.23
CA PRO A 346 -6.36 -13.35 -1.13
C PRO A 346 -7.20 -12.10 -1.45
N SER A 347 -8.37 -12.00 -0.84
CA SER A 347 -9.17 -10.78 -0.80
C SER A 347 -8.52 -9.72 0.08
N LEU A 348 -8.91 -8.45 -0.12
CA LEU A 348 -8.51 -7.35 0.76
C LEU A 348 -8.96 -7.59 2.21
N THR A 349 -10.12 -8.26 2.40
CA THR A 349 -10.65 -8.61 3.72
C THR A 349 -9.71 -9.55 4.47
N SER A 350 -9.15 -10.55 3.81
CA SER A 350 -8.16 -11.47 4.41
C SER A 350 -6.84 -10.79 4.71
N ILE A 351 -6.38 -9.87 3.85
CA ILE A 351 -5.18 -9.07 4.10
C ILE A 351 -5.38 -8.20 5.35
N LYS A 352 -6.51 -7.50 5.44
CA LYS A 352 -6.86 -6.70 6.63
C LYS A 352 -6.95 -7.56 7.90
N ALA A 353 -7.51 -8.75 7.82
CA ALA A 353 -7.60 -9.67 8.94
C ALA A 353 -6.23 -10.05 9.53
N VAL A 354 -5.22 -10.22 8.68
CA VAL A 354 -3.83 -10.46 9.10
C VAL A 354 -3.21 -9.23 9.77
N LEU A 355 -3.50 -8.04 9.26
CA LEU A 355 -2.96 -6.78 9.78
C LEU A 355 -3.67 -6.31 11.05
N ASP A 356 -4.94 -6.69 11.25
CA ASP A 356 -5.74 -6.37 12.43
C ASP A 356 -6.44 -7.63 12.97
N PRO A 357 -5.65 -8.60 13.50
CA PRO A 357 -6.17 -9.85 14.02
C PRO A 357 -6.96 -9.64 15.31
N ALA A 358 -8.05 -10.42 15.50
CA ALA A 358 -8.87 -10.33 16.68
C ALA A 358 -8.37 -11.27 17.80
N GLN A 359 -8.58 -10.84 19.04
CA GLN A 359 -8.45 -11.65 20.27
C GLN A 359 -7.09 -12.38 20.45
N ARG A 360 -5.99 -11.79 19.93
CA ARG A 360 -4.63 -12.35 20.10
C ARG A 360 -4.29 -12.64 21.58
N SER A 361 -4.65 -11.74 22.48
CA SER A 361 -4.40 -11.86 23.91
C SER A 361 -5.11 -13.05 24.57
N LYS A 362 -6.12 -13.64 23.92
CA LYS A 362 -6.77 -14.86 24.42
C LYS A 362 -5.92 -16.12 24.22
N GLY A 363 -4.87 -16.07 23.41
CA GLY A 363 -3.95 -17.17 23.21
C GLY A 363 -4.58 -18.39 22.55
N TYR A 364 -5.53 -18.21 21.64
CA TYR A 364 -6.10 -19.32 20.87
C TYR A 364 -5.04 -19.93 19.94
N MET A 365 -4.92 -21.26 19.99
CA MET A 365 -3.97 -22.04 19.19
C MET A 365 -4.66 -22.99 18.21
N TYR A 366 -5.97 -23.21 18.38
CA TYR A 366 -6.76 -24.17 17.60
C TYR A 366 -8.08 -23.55 17.19
N PHE A 367 -8.61 -24.00 16.05
CA PHE A 367 -9.97 -23.74 15.60
C PHE A 367 -10.54 -24.94 14.86
N VAL A 368 -11.85 -25.05 14.83
CA VAL A 368 -12.62 -26.02 14.04
C VAL A 368 -13.94 -25.40 13.62
N ALA A 369 -14.32 -25.56 12.35
CA ALA A 369 -15.59 -25.09 11.83
C ALA A 369 -16.69 -26.16 11.94
N ASP A 370 -17.89 -25.74 12.25
CA ASP A 370 -19.11 -26.50 12.06
C ASP A 370 -19.60 -26.30 10.62
N LEU A 371 -19.46 -27.31 9.78
CA LEU A 371 -19.79 -27.23 8.36
C LEU A 371 -21.27 -27.02 8.07
N LYS A 372 -22.15 -27.34 9.06
CA LYS A 372 -23.60 -27.15 8.93
C LYS A 372 -24.03 -25.73 9.27
N THR A 373 -23.50 -25.15 10.35
CA THR A 373 -23.91 -23.81 10.82
C THR A 373 -23.00 -22.71 10.31
N GLY A 374 -21.75 -23.04 9.93
CA GLY A 374 -20.70 -22.08 9.58
C GLY A 374 -20.01 -21.46 10.80
N ASP A 375 -20.40 -21.84 12.02
CA ASP A 375 -19.74 -21.35 13.25
C ASP A 375 -18.33 -21.91 13.39
N VAL A 376 -17.41 -21.08 13.88
CA VAL A 376 -16.02 -21.49 14.15
C VAL A 376 -15.79 -21.47 15.66
N TYR A 377 -15.27 -22.59 16.20
CA TYR A 377 -14.95 -22.77 17.62
C TYR A 377 -13.43 -22.71 17.82
N TYR A 378 -13.00 -21.96 18.82
CA TYR A 378 -11.58 -21.69 19.10
C TYR A 378 -11.18 -22.32 20.43
N ALA A 379 -9.95 -22.81 20.55
CA ALA A 379 -9.39 -23.38 21.77
C ALA A 379 -7.94 -22.94 21.98
N LYS A 380 -7.50 -22.93 23.27
CA LYS A 380 -6.12 -22.60 23.62
C LYS A 380 -5.22 -23.85 23.61
N ASP A 381 -5.79 -25.01 23.90
CA ASP A 381 -5.12 -26.26 24.08
C ASP A 381 -5.80 -27.43 23.35
N ALA A 382 -5.15 -28.58 23.32
CA ALA A 382 -5.63 -29.76 22.63
C ALA A 382 -6.91 -30.33 23.28
N ALA A 383 -7.09 -30.20 24.59
CA ALA A 383 -8.25 -30.75 25.30
C ALA A 383 -9.52 -29.93 24.90
N GLY A 384 -9.42 -28.60 24.91
CA GLY A 384 -10.49 -27.74 24.45
C GLY A 384 -10.79 -27.94 22.96
N HIS A 385 -9.75 -28.17 22.14
CA HIS A 385 -9.95 -28.47 20.71
C HIS A 385 -10.68 -29.80 20.50
N ALA A 386 -10.29 -30.87 21.22
CA ALA A 386 -10.96 -32.16 21.16
C ALA A 386 -12.44 -32.05 21.57
N ALA A 387 -12.74 -31.25 22.61
CA ALA A 387 -14.11 -30.98 23.01
C ALA A 387 -14.92 -30.27 21.89
N ASN A 388 -14.31 -29.27 21.21
CA ASN A 388 -14.92 -28.58 20.09
C ASN A 388 -15.16 -29.54 18.90
N ILE A 389 -14.18 -30.39 18.55
CA ILE A 389 -14.32 -31.42 17.51
C ILE A 389 -15.53 -32.32 17.82
N LYS A 390 -15.61 -32.84 19.06
CA LYS A 390 -16.74 -33.71 19.50
C LYS A 390 -18.09 -32.99 19.36
N LYS A 391 -18.12 -31.67 19.61
CA LYS A 391 -19.33 -30.86 19.47
C LYS A 391 -19.83 -30.79 18.02
N VAL A 392 -18.91 -30.66 17.05
CA VAL A 392 -19.27 -30.46 15.64
C VAL A 392 -19.23 -31.74 14.81
N SER A 393 -18.69 -32.86 15.35
CA SER A 393 -18.45 -34.09 14.58
C SER A 393 -19.67 -34.61 13.81
N LYS A 394 -20.84 -34.66 14.46
CA LYS A 394 -22.08 -35.15 13.82
C LYS A 394 -22.49 -34.31 12.60
N HIS A 395 -22.25 -32.98 12.67
CA HIS A 395 -22.57 -32.08 11.58
C HIS A 395 -21.55 -32.24 10.43
N ASN A 396 -20.26 -32.35 10.78
CA ASN A 396 -19.19 -32.43 9.80
C ASN A 396 -19.18 -33.79 9.07
N GLU A 397 -19.39 -34.91 9.77
CA GLU A 397 -19.55 -36.23 9.16
C GLU A 397 -20.75 -36.32 8.18
N ALA A 398 -21.83 -35.58 8.46
CA ALA A 398 -22.97 -35.49 7.58
C ALA A 398 -22.76 -34.64 6.33
N ALA A 399 -21.85 -33.64 6.42
CA ALA A 399 -21.51 -32.75 5.32
C ALA A 399 -20.45 -33.32 4.36
N GLU A 400 -19.71 -34.35 4.80
CA GLU A 400 -18.67 -35.04 4.01
C GLU A 400 -19.23 -36.22 3.18
N LYS A 401 -20.47 -36.64 3.43
CA LYS A 401 -21.20 -37.67 2.67
C LYS A 401 -22.01 -37.03 1.53
#